data_393545d419522b6f5b2bc816fd889c86
#
_entry.id   393545d419522b6f5b2bc816fd889c86
#
_cell.length_a   1.000
_cell.length_b   1.000
_cell.length_c   1.000
_cell.angle_alpha   90.00
_cell.angle_beta   90.00
_cell.angle_gamma   90.00
#
_symmetry.space_group_name_H-M   'P 1'
#
loop_
_entity.id
_entity.type
_entity.pdbx_description
1 polymer ?
#
loop_
_entity_poly.entity_id
_entity_poly.type
_entity_poly.pdbx_seq_one_letter_code
_entity_poly.pdbx_strand_id
1 'polypeptide(L)'
;LKALAEHPKIRVEIETNGSISIEPFCNDYRPSFTMDYKLPESGSENDMCLENFCLLKNTDAVKFVCSSIDDLEKAKYIIEKYNLTNVCAVYISPVFGKIEPADMVSYMIENNLNDIKLQIQMHKVIWDPNLRGV
;
A
#
# COMPACT_ATOMS: atom_id res chain seq x y z
N LEU A 1 -0.81 -20.66 -8.75
CA LEU A 1 0.27 -20.22 -7.87
C LEU A 1 1.36 -21.28 -7.70
N LYS A 2 1.03 -22.51 -7.29
CA LYS A 2 2.01 -23.56 -7.03
C LYS A 2 3.03 -23.75 -8.16
N ALA A 3 2.58 -23.93 -9.41
CA ALA A 3 3.46 -24.12 -10.55
C ALA A 3 4.41 -22.93 -10.82
N LEU A 4 3.98 -21.71 -10.50
CA LEU A 4 4.82 -20.52 -10.61
C LEU A 4 5.82 -20.42 -9.45
N ALA A 5 5.38 -20.74 -8.23
CA ALA A 5 6.22 -20.66 -7.04
C ALA A 5 7.32 -21.74 -7.02
N GLU A 6 7.11 -22.87 -7.67
CA GLU A 6 8.11 -23.94 -7.85
C GLU A 6 9.20 -23.58 -8.86
N HIS A 7 9.02 -22.52 -9.66
CA HIS A 7 10.00 -22.12 -10.67
C HIS A 7 11.12 -21.26 -10.03
N PRO A 8 12.38 -21.68 -10.07
CA PRO A 8 13.47 -21.09 -9.26
C PRO A 8 13.83 -19.63 -9.59
N LYS A 9 13.35 -19.12 -10.74
CA LYS A 9 13.62 -17.75 -11.21
C LYS A 9 12.39 -16.83 -11.19
N ILE A 10 11.24 -17.32 -10.71
CA ILE A 10 10.00 -16.54 -10.67
C ILE A 10 9.70 -16.17 -9.23
N ARG A 11 9.48 -14.86 -8.99
CA ARG A 11 8.84 -14.36 -7.78
C ARG A 11 7.40 -14.00 -8.13
N VAL A 12 6.45 -14.46 -7.34
CA VAL A 12 5.04 -14.13 -7.52
C VAL A 12 4.69 -13.03 -6.54
N GLU A 13 4.22 -11.92 -7.05
CA GLU A 13 3.66 -10.82 -6.28
C GLU A 13 2.19 -10.62 -6.67
N ILE A 14 1.33 -10.40 -5.68
CA ILE A 14 -0.10 -10.15 -5.87
C ILE A 14 -0.44 -8.79 -5.31
N GLU A 15 -0.91 -7.90 -6.16
CA GLU A 15 -1.57 -6.66 -5.72
C GLU A 15 -3.02 -6.97 -5.36
N THR A 16 -3.47 -6.49 -4.21
CA THR A 16 -4.83 -6.70 -3.70
C THR A 16 -5.39 -5.42 -3.10
N ASN A 17 -6.69 -5.24 -3.21
CA ASN A 17 -7.41 -4.15 -2.53
C ASN A 17 -7.72 -4.46 -1.05
N GLY A 18 -7.29 -5.62 -0.55
CA GLY A 18 -7.44 -6.01 0.85
C GLY A 18 -8.86 -6.36 1.30
N SER A 19 -9.83 -6.44 0.41
CA SER A 19 -11.24 -6.74 0.77
C SER A 19 -11.51 -8.22 1.03
N ILE A 20 -10.62 -9.11 0.59
CA ILE A 20 -10.74 -10.56 0.75
C ILE A 20 -9.56 -11.06 1.59
N SER A 21 -9.81 -12.08 2.43
CA SER A 21 -8.76 -12.72 3.23
C SER A 21 -7.67 -13.33 2.34
N ILE A 22 -6.41 -13.05 2.68
CA ILE A 22 -5.23 -13.68 2.06
C ILE A 22 -4.87 -15.02 2.72
N GLU A 23 -5.56 -15.42 3.79
CA GLU A 23 -5.29 -16.65 4.55
C GLU A 23 -5.17 -17.91 3.67
N PRO A 24 -6.05 -18.14 2.65
CA PRO A 24 -5.96 -19.33 1.80
C PRO A 24 -4.64 -19.45 1.02
N PHE A 25 -3.91 -18.35 0.89
CA PHE A 25 -2.63 -18.29 0.19
C PHE A 25 -1.43 -18.35 1.12
N CYS A 26 -1.64 -18.38 2.45
CA CYS A 26 -0.58 -18.42 3.47
C CYS A 26 -0.05 -19.84 3.70
N ASN A 27 0.46 -20.48 2.64
CA ASN A 27 1.04 -21.81 2.63
C ASN A 27 2.49 -21.77 2.11
N ASP A 28 3.09 -22.92 1.83
CA ASP A 28 4.48 -23.05 1.36
C ASP A 28 4.73 -22.35 0.00
N TYR A 29 3.67 -22.11 -0.77
CA TYR A 29 3.72 -21.42 -2.07
C TYR A 29 3.21 -19.98 -1.99
N ARG A 30 3.27 -19.40 -0.80
CA ARG A 30 2.77 -18.06 -0.55
C ARG A 30 3.46 -17.02 -1.43
N PRO A 31 2.72 -16.23 -2.21
CA PRO A 31 3.27 -15.06 -2.91
C PRO A 31 3.59 -13.93 -1.91
N SER A 32 4.33 -12.92 -2.35
CA SER A 32 4.32 -11.63 -1.67
C SER A 32 3.05 -10.86 -2.04
N PHE A 33 2.58 -10.04 -1.10
CA PHE A 33 1.40 -9.20 -1.30
C PHE A 33 1.75 -7.72 -1.23
N THR A 34 1.21 -6.95 -2.16
CA THR A 34 1.11 -5.50 -2.05
C THR A 34 -0.37 -5.16 -1.85
N MET A 35 -0.72 -4.72 -0.63
CA MET A 35 -2.11 -4.46 -0.25
C MET A 35 -2.40 -2.96 -0.24
N ASP A 36 -3.33 -2.53 -1.09
CA ASP A 36 -3.86 -1.16 -1.08
C ASP A 36 -4.87 -1.00 0.07
N TYR A 37 -4.52 -0.23 1.08
CA TYR A 37 -5.49 0.17 2.09
C TYR A 37 -6.42 1.26 1.55
N LYS A 38 -7.72 1.01 1.62
CA LYS A 38 -8.74 1.96 1.17
C LYS A 38 -9.07 2.93 2.31
N LEU A 39 -8.61 4.17 2.15
CA LEU A 39 -8.84 5.26 3.08
C LEU A 39 -10.29 5.80 2.98
N PRO A 40 -10.78 6.55 3.98
CA PRO A 40 -12.17 7.00 4.04
C PRO A 40 -12.68 7.70 2.78
N GLU A 41 -11.87 8.57 2.17
CA GLU A 41 -12.25 9.29 0.94
C GLU A 41 -12.45 8.37 -0.28
N SER A 42 -11.93 7.14 -0.23
CA SER A 42 -12.21 6.14 -1.26
C SER A 42 -13.63 5.57 -1.21
N GLY A 43 -14.33 5.74 -0.07
CA GLY A 43 -15.66 5.17 0.18
C GLY A 43 -15.68 3.66 0.43
N SER A 44 -14.53 2.99 0.43
CA SER A 44 -14.41 1.52 0.53
C SER A 44 -13.63 1.04 1.76
N GLU A 45 -13.41 1.91 2.76
CA GLU A 45 -12.69 1.52 3.98
C GLU A 45 -13.41 0.38 4.73
N ASN A 46 -14.73 0.39 4.76
CA ASN A 46 -15.53 -0.63 5.45
C ASN A 46 -15.48 -2.02 4.79
N ASP A 47 -15.00 -2.10 3.55
CA ASP A 47 -14.86 -3.37 2.82
C ASP A 47 -13.52 -4.07 3.12
N MET A 48 -12.64 -3.45 3.91
CA MET A 48 -11.32 -3.98 4.23
C MET A 48 -11.40 -5.17 5.19
N CYS A 49 -10.73 -6.27 4.83
CA CYS A 49 -10.50 -7.41 5.70
C CYS A 49 -9.27 -7.11 6.60
N LEU A 50 -9.52 -6.55 7.78
CA LEU A 50 -8.45 -6.08 8.69
C LEU A 50 -7.62 -7.23 9.27
N GLU A 51 -8.14 -8.46 9.29
CA GLU A 51 -7.41 -9.67 9.68
C GLU A 51 -6.19 -9.92 8.79
N ASN A 52 -6.19 -9.42 7.57
CA ASN A 52 -5.05 -9.51 6.66
C ASN A 52 -3.77 -8.92 7.26
N PHE A 53 -3.88 -7.87 8.10
CA PHE A 53 -2.71 -7.28 8.73
C PHE A 53 -1.94 -8.25 9.64
N CYS A 54 -2.63 -9.21 10.25
CA CYS A 54 -2.01 -10.26 11.07
C CYS A 54 -1.27 -11.32 10.24
N LEU A 55 -1.53 -11.36 8.93
CA LEU A 55 -0.97 -12.34 7.99
C LEU A 55 0.19 -11.78 7.16
N LEU A 56 0.45 -10.48 7.25
CA LEU A 56 1.53 -9.83 6.54
C LEU A 56 2.91 -10.27 7.04
N LYS A 57 3.89 -10.26 6.15
CA LYS A 57 5.29 -10.61 6.40
C LYS A 57 6.22 -9.53 5.84
N ASN A 58 7.50 -9.64 6.15
CA ASN A 58 8.54 -8.72 5.70
C ASN A 58 8.76 -8.69 4.17
N THR A 59 8.20 -9.67 3.44
CA THR A 59 8.20 -9.72 1.98
C THR A 59 7.01 -8.99 1.36
N ASP A 60 6.08 -8.51 2.17
CA ASP A 60 4.86 -7.84 1.75
C ASP A 60 4.98 -6.32 1.84
N ALA A 61 3.99 -5.65 1.30
CA ALA A 61 3.86 -4.21 1.38
C ALA A 61 2.41 -3.79 1.63
N VAL A 62 2.23 -2.66 2.33
CA VAL A 62 0.95 -1.95 2.41
C VAL A 62 1.11 -0.58 1.79
N LYS A 63 0.15 -0.19 0.98
CA LYS A 63 0.13 1.08 0.28
C LYS A 63 -1.13 1.87 0.65
N PHE A 64 -0.93 3.11 1.05
CA PHE A 64 -1.98 4.05 1.34
C PHE A 64 -2.02 5.12 0.25
N VAL A 65 -3.12 5.23 -0.46
CA VAL A 65 -3.32 6.23 -1.53
C VAL A 65 -4.13 7.38 -0.94
N CYS A 66 -3.45 8.51 -0.68
CA CYS A 66 -3.98 9.63 0.07
C CYS A 66 -4.42 10.77 -0.85
N SER A 67 -5.58 11.34 -0.61
CA SER A 67 -6.12 12.50 -1.31
C SER A 67 -6.13 13.79 -0.48
N SER A 68 -5.88 13.68 0.82
CA SER A 68 -5.92 14.80 1.77
C SER A 68 -4.96 14.59 2.95
N ILE A 69 -4.80 15.62 3.78
CA ILE A 69 -4.08 15.50 5.06
C ILE A 69 -4.83 14.58 6.02
N ASP A 70 -6.16 14.60 6.03
CA ASP A 70 -6.98 13.71 6.86
C ASP A 70 -6.74 12.23 6.50
N ASP A 71 -6.56 11.92 5.21
CA ASP A 71 -6.14 10.60 4.76
C ASP A 71 -4.75 10.21 5.28
N LEU A 72 -3.80 11.15 5.33
CA LEU A 72 -2.47 10.92 5.91
C LEU A 72 -2.53 10.65 7.41
N GLU A 73 -3.35 11.40 8.15
CA GLU A 73 -3.58 11.17 9.59
C GLU A 73 -4.19 9.79 9.84
N LYS A 74 -5.18 9.40 9.02
CA LYS A 74 -5.78 8.07 9.10
C LYS A 74 -4.78 6.97 8.75
N ALA A 75 -3.99 7.15 7.70
CA ALA A 75 -2.93 6.22 7.32
C ALA A 75 -1.92 6.05 8.48
N LYS A 76 -1.44 7.15 9.07
CA LYS A 76 -0.56 7.12 10.25
C LYS A 76 -1.17 6.32 11.39
N TYR A 77 -2.44 6.60 11.74
CA TYR A 77 -3.15 5.86 12.79
C TYR A 77 -3.18 4.34 12.52
N ILE A 78 -3.49 3.92 11.29
CA ILE A 78 -3.53 2.50 10.91
C ILE A 78 -2.14 1.87 10.97
N ILE A 79 -1.11 2.58 10.48
CA ILE A 79 0.28 2.11 10.51
C ILE A 79 0.74 1.87 11.94
N GLU A 80 0.46 2.79 12.85
CA GLU A 80 0.80 2.69 14.27
C GLU A 80 0.00 1.58 14.97
N LYS A 81 -1.32 1.55 14.75
CA LYS A 81 -2.23 0.56 15.36
C LYS A 81 -1.82 -0.88 15.07
N TYR A 82 -1.41 -1.18 13.84
CA TYR A 82 -1.01 -2.51 13.41
C TYR A 82 0.52 -2.71 13.39
N ASN A 83 1.29 -1.70 13.82
CA ASN A 83 2.75 -1.73 13.86
C ASN A 83 3.39 -2.12 12.52
N LEU A 84 2.84 -1.60 11.42
CA LEU A 84 3.11 -2.09 10.06
C LEU A 84 4.55 -1.91 9.63
N THR A 85 5.23 -0.84 10.03
CA THR A 85 6.64 -0.57 9.68
C THR A 85 7.61 -1.61 10.21
N ASN A 86 7.24 -2.33 11.28
CA ASN A 86 8.02 -3.45 11.81
C ASN A 86 7.64 -4.79 11.19
N VAL A 87 6.57 -4.85 10.40
CA VAL A 87 6.07 -6.09 9.80
C VAL A 87 6.42 -6.15 8.32
N CYS A 88 6.17 -5.08 7.57
CA CYS A 88 6.28 -5.05 6.11
C CYS A 88 6.73 -3.68 5.59
N ALA A 89 6.96 -3.55 4.29
CA ALA A 89 7.19 -2.26 3.67
C ALA A 89 5.90 -1.42 3.67
N VAL A 90 6.01 -0.12 3.99
CA VAL A 90 4.86 0.80 3.99
C VAL A 90 5.12 1.93 3.00
N TYR A 91 4.14 2.16 2.14
CA TYR A 91 4.15 3.22 1.15
C TYR A 91 2.96 4.15 1.32
N ILE A 92 3.18 5.45 1.12
CA ILE A 92 2.13 6.43 0.91
C ILE A 92 2.28 7.02 -0.49
N SER A 93 1.16 7.29 -1.14
CA SER A 93 1.13 7.77 -2.53
C SER A 93 0.05 8.84 -2.67
N PRO A 94 0.32 9.98 -3.35
CA PRO A 94 -0.69 10.98 -3.59
C PRO A 94 -1.70 10.52 -4.64
N VAL A 95 -2.97 10.88 -4.45
CA VAL A 95 -3.94 10.93 -5.54
C VAL A 95 -3.58 12.16 -6.39
N PHE A 96 -3.28 11.94 -7.66
CA PHE A 96 -2.87 13.00 -8.58
C PHE A 96 -3.92 14.14 -8.62
N GLY A 97 -3.45 15.38 -8.43
CA GLY A 97 -4.31 16.56 -8.46
C GLY A 97 -5.22 16.76 -7.25
N LYS A 98 -5.07 15.94 -6.19
CA LYS A 98 -5.83 16.09 -4.94
C LYS A 98 -4.96 16.60 -3.80
N ILE A 99 -3.78 16.04 -3.65
CA ILE A 99 -2.79 16.45 -2.65
C ILE A 99 -1.43 16.60 -3.33
N GLU A 100 -0.70 17.66 -2.97
CA GLU A 100 0.64 17.88 -3.50
C GLU A 100 1.66 16.97 -2.81
N PRO A 101 2.57 16.33 -3.57
CA PRO A 101 3.64 15.51 -2.98
C PRO A 101 4.50 16.29 -1.96
N ALA A 102 4.69 17.59 -2.16
CA ALA A 102 5.45 18.44 -1.25
C ALA A 102 4.78 18.56 0.12
N ASP A 103 3.44 18.65 0.17
CA ASP A 103 2.68 18.70 1.42
C ASP A 103 2.77 17.36 2.16
N MET A 104 2.75 16.25 1.42
CA MET A 104 2.96 14.91 2.01
C MET A 104 4.34 14.79 2.64
N VAL A 105 5.40 15.26 1.96
CA VAL A 105 6.77 15.25 2.49
C VAL A 105 6.86 16.09 3.76
N SER A 106 6.27 17.28 3.77
CA SER A 106 6.23 18.15 4.95
C SER A 106 5.56 17.46 6.13
N TYR A 107 4.40 16.84 5.90
CA TYR A 107 3.69 16.05 6.91
C TYR A 107 4.53 14.88 7.44
N MET A 108 5.22 14.15 6.54
CA MET A 108 6.10 13.03 6.93
C MET A 108 7.23 13.49 7.84
N ILE A 109 7.87 14.62 7.51
CA ILE A 109 8.96 15.21 8.32
C ILE A 109 8.45 15.66 9.68
N GLU A 110 7.35 16.40 9.73
CA GLU A 110 6.75 16.91 10.96
C GLU A 110 6.30 15.79 11.91
N ASN A 111 5.87 14.66 11.35
CA ASN A 111 5.41 13.50 12.11
C ASN A 111 6.47 12.40 12.30
N ASN A 112 7.72 12.64 11.91
CA ASN A 112 8.84 11.69 12.03
C ASN A 112 8.54 10.31 11.38
N LEU A 113 7.89 10.28 10.22
CA LEU A 113 7.52 9.05 9.49
C LEU A 113 8.71 8.50 8.69
N ASN A 114 9.84 8.23 9.35
CA ASN A 114 11.12 7.90 8.70
C ASN A 114 11.14 6.52 8.04
N ASP A 115 10.30 5.58 8.52
CA ASP A 115 10.24 4.20 8.01
C ASP A 115 9.16 4.01 6.92
N ILE A 116 8.50 5.11 6.53
CA ILE A 116 7.47 5.12 5.50
C ILE A 116 8.05 5.73 4.22
N LYS A 117 7.73 5.15 3.07
CA LYS A 117 8.22 5.59 1.77
C LYS A 117 7.15 6.35 1.01
N LEU A 118 7.48 7.52 0.48
CA LEU A 118 6.65 8.21 -0.48
C LEU A 118 6.83 7.58 -1.88
N GLN A 119 5.74 7.22 -2.53
CA GLN A 119 5.73 6.71 -3.89
C GLN A 119 4.86 7.61 -4.78
N ILE A 120 5.43 8.22 -5.80
CA ILE A 120 4.70 8.99 -6.80
C ILE A 120 4.41 8.14 -8.04
N GLN A 121 3.32 8.46 -8.75
CA GLN A 121 2.99 7.83 -10.03
C GLN A 121 3.80 8.48 -11.15
N MET A 122 4.98 7.93 -11.46
CA MET A 122 5.93 8.52 -12.39
C MET A 122 5.35 8.74 -13.79
N HIS A 123 4.49 7.85 -14.26
CA HIS A 123 3.85 8.01 -15.58
C HIS A 123 3.03 9.30 -15.67
N LYS A 124 2.41 9.76 -14.58
CA LYS A 124 1.65 11.02 -14.56
C LYS A 124 2.53 12.27 -14.51
N VAL A 125 3.82 12.10 -14.20
CA VAL A 125 4.82 13.17 -14.24
C VAL A 125 5.49 13.25 -15.61
N ILE A 126 5.69 12.09 -16.26
CA ILE A 126 6.43 11.98 -17.53
C ILE A 126 5.52 12.25 -18.74
N TRP A 127 4.28 11.77 -18.69
CA TRP A 127 3.28 11.92 -19.78
C TRP A 127 2.06 12.71 -19.31
N ASP A 128 1.19 13.05 -20.27
CA ASP A 128 -0.11 13.65 -19.93
C ASP A 128 -0.86 12.71 -18.96
N PRO A 129 -1.32 13.22 -17.80
CA PRO A 129 -1.99 12.40 -16.79
C PRO A 129 -3.25 11.68 -17.26
N ASN A 130 -3.85 12.14 -18.37
CA ASN A 130 -5.06 11.56 -18.96
C ASN A 130 -4.78 10.45 -19.98
N LEU A 131 -3.51 10.27 -20.37
CA LEU A 131 -3.12 9.16 -21.24
C LEU A 131 -3.28 7.82 -20.52
N ARG A 132 -3.76 6.82 -21.27
CA ARG A 132 -3.89 5.45 -20.77
C ARG A 132 -2.91 4.53 -21.49
N GLY A 133 -2.37 3.56 -20.75
CA GLY A 133 -1.45 2.56 -21.31
C GLY A 133 -0.01 3.05 -21.49
N VAL A 134 0.36 4.06 -20.73
CA VAL A 134 1.74 4.58 -20.66
C VAL A 134 2.36 4.31 -19.30
#